data_06b33705333a5f630e48fb0dd87f665a
#
_entry.id   06b33705333a5f630e48fb0dd87f665a
#
_cell.length_a   1.000
_cell.length_b   1.000
_cell.length_c   1.000
_cell.angle_alpha   90.00
_cell.angle_beta   90.00
_cell.angle_gamma   90.00
#
_symmetry.space_group_name_H-M   'P 1'
#
loop_
_entity.id
_entity.type
_entity.pdbx_description
1 polymer ?
#
loop_
_entity_poly.entity_id
_entity_poly.type
_entity_poly.pdbx_seq_one_letter_code
_entity_poly.pdbx_strand_id
1 'polypeptide(L)'
;KICILADADSDGLHIATLLCALFVRHFPSLVDAGHVFVAMPPLYRIDLGKEVYYALDESEKAAILRKLEGKRGTPNVQRFKGLGEMSPLQLRETTMAVETRRLVQLTREEGDGTMEMMDMLLAKKRASDRKSWLEDYGNLADIEV
;
A
#
# COMPACT_ATOMS: atom_id res chain seq x y z
N LYS A 1 3.74 -2.88 18.58
CA LYS A 1 3.43 -2.28 17.28
C LYS A 1 2.61 -3.26 16.47
N ILE A 2 1.64 -2.73 15.72
CA ILE A 2 0.74 -3.48 14.84
C ILE A 2 1.11 -3.14 13.41
N CYS A 3 1.28 -4.14 12.57
CA CYS A 3 1.57 -3.94 11.15
C CYS A 3 0.47 -4.64 10.34
N ILE A 4 -0.30 -3.88 9.58
CA ILE A 4 -1.30 -4.38 8.66
C ILE A 4 -0.57 -4.83 7.40
N LEU A 5 -0.75 -6.10 7.03
CA LEU A 5 -0.13 -6.71 5.86
C LEU A 5 -1.24 -7.29 4.97
N ALA A 6 -1.33 -6.77 3.76
CA ALA A 6 -2.31 -7.18 2.76
C ALA A 6 -1.65 -7.21 1.38
N ASP A 7 -2.29 -7.90 0.44
CA ASP A 7 -1.83 -7.94 -0.95
C ASP A 7 -1.85 -6.53 -1.58
N ALA A 8 -0.98 -6.30 -2.56
CA ALA A 8 -0.90 -5.02 -3.26
C ALA A 8 -1.90 -4.92 -4.42
N ASP A 9 -3.07 -5.51 -4.29
CA ASP A 9 -4.19 -5.44 -5.24
C ASP A 9 -5.38 -4.66 -4.67
N SER A 10 -6.45 -4.50 -5.44
CA SER A 10 -7.65 -3.77 -5.04
C SER A 10 -8.34 -4.37 -3.81
N ASP A 11 -8.36 -5.70 -3.70
CA ASP A 11 -9.00 -6.38 -2.57
C ASP A 11 -8.16 -6.23 -1.29
N GLY A 12 -6.83 -6.35 -1.41
CA GLY A 12 -5.90 -6.12 -0.30
C GLY A 12 -5.93 -4.67 0.20
N LEU A 13 -6.01 -3.70 -0.71
CA LEU A 13 -6.18 -2.28 -0.35
C LEU A 13 -7.50 -2.04 0.37
N HIS A 14 -8.58 -2.69 -0.05
CA HIS A 14 -9.87 -2.61 0.65
C HIS A 14 -9.78 -3.22 2.05
N ILE A 15 -9.17 -4.39 2.21
CA ILE A 15 -8.94 -5.03 3.51
C ILE A 15 -8.11 -4.11 4.42
N ALA A 16 -7.00 -3.56 3.92
CA ALA A 16 -6.18 -2.63 4.68
C ALA A 16 -6.96 -1.38 5.12
N THR A 17 -7.79 -0.82 4.22
CA THR A 17 -8.65 0.33 4.54
C THR A 17 -9.65 0.01 5.64
N LEU A 18 -10.30 -1.17 5.62
CA LEU A 18 -11.22 -1.59 6.67
C LEU A 18 -10.52 -1.77 8.02
N LEU A 19 -9.30 -2.31 8.03
CA LEU A 19 -8.50 -2.43 9.25
C LEU A 19 -8.03 -1.06 9.77
N CYS A 20 -7.61 -0.16 8.89
CA CYS A 20 -7.31 1.23 9.28
C CYS A 20 -8.54 1.89 9.92
N ALA A 21 -9.72 1.73 9.31
CA ALA A 21 -10.98 2.24 9.84
C ALA A 21 -11.30 1.68 11.23
N LEU A 22 -11.07 0.38 11.43
CA LEU A 22 -11.23 -0.28 12.72
C LEU A 22 -10.35 0.40 13.79
N PHE A 23 -9.06 0.61 13.50
CA PHE A 23 -8.12 1.22 14.45
C PHE A 23 -8.44 2.68 14.72
N VAL A 24 -8.69 3.48 13.71
CA VAL A 24 -9.03 4.91 13.88
C VAL A 24 -10.31 5.07 14.68
N ARG A 25 -11.33 4.23 14.45
CA ARG A 25 -12.64 4.34 15.07
C ARG A 25 -12.71 3.77 16.49
N HIS A 26 -12.09 2.61 16.72
CA HIS A 26 -12.26 1.85 17.96
C HIS A 26 -11.03 1.81 18.85
N PHE A 27 -9.86 2.12 18.30
CA PHE A 27 -8.59 2.11 19.02
C PHE A 27 -7.75 3.37 18.76
N PRO A 28 -8.38 4.58 18.86
CA PRO A 28 -7.69 5.82 18.51
C PRO A 28 -6.40 6.04 19.29
N SER A 29 -6.37 5.66 20.57
CA SER A 29 -5.17 5.78 21.40
C SER A 29 -3.96 4.98 20.86
N LEU A 30 -4.19 3.87 20.18
CA LEU A 30 -3.10 3.12 19.53
C LEU A 30 -2.57 3.83 18.28
N VAL A 31 -3.46 4.49 17.55
CA VAL A 31 -3.10 5.31 16.39
C VAL A 31 -2.30 6.54 16.84
N ASP A 32 -2.81 7.29 17.83
CA ASP A 32 -2.17 8.49 18.36
C ASP A 32 -0.80 8.19 18.99
N ALA A 33 -0.66 7.03 19.63
CA ALA A 33 0.62 6.55 20.16
C ALA A 33 1.59 6.03 19.08
N GLY A 34 1.20 6.06 17.80
CA GLY A 34 2.05 5.65 16.69
C GLY A 34 2.36 4.15 16.67
N HIS A 35 1.39 3.31 17.04
CA HIS A 35 1.58 1.88 17.11
C HIS A 35 1.04 1.11 15.90
N VAL A 36 0.31 1.76 15.00
CA VAL A 36 -0.35 1.13 13.85
C VAL A 36 0.36 1.54 12.56
N PHE A 37 0.69 0.56 11.74
CA PHE A 37 1.39 0.73 10.46
C PHE A 37 0.74 -0.13 9.38
N VAL A 38 0.84 0.32 8.14
CA VAL A 38 0.50 -0.45 6.94
C VAL A 38 1.80 -0.81 6.24
N ALA A 39 2.01 -2.09 5.95
CA ALA A 39 3.14 -2.53 5.15
C ALA A 39 2.86 -2.26 3.67
N MET A 40 3.91 -1.88 2.95
CA MET A 40 3.88 -1.63 1.52
C MET A 40 4.67 -2.74 0.81
N PRO A 41 4.05 -3.90 0.49
CA PRO A 41 4.72 -4.93 -0.27
C PRO A 41 4.99 -4.46 -1.70
N PRO A 42 6.12 -4.84 -2.32
CA PRO A 42 6.43 -4.45 -3.68
C PRO A 42 5.58 -5.22 -4.68
N LEU A 43 5.24 -4.57 -5.80
CA LEU A 43 4.63 -5.23 -6.96
C LEU A 43 5.67 -5.88 -7.88
N TYR A 44 6.91 -5.40 -7.85
CA TYR A 44 7.96 -5.87 -8.76
C TYR A 44 9.23 -6.24 -8.04
N ARG A 45 9.86 -7.32 -8.53
CA ARG A 45 11.25 -7.67 -8.28
C ARG A 45 12.04 -7.55 -9.57
N ILE A 46 13.23 -6.96 -9.50
CA ILE A 46 14.12 -6.76 -10.64
C ILE A 46 15.47 -7.36 -10.28
N ASP A 47 15.89 -8.38 -11.01
CA ASP A 47 17.16 -9.04 -10.81
C ASP A 47 18.14 -8.65 -11.92
N LEU A 48 19.33 -8.18 -11.58
CA LEU A 48 20.43 -7.97 -12.52
C LEU A 48 21.71 -8.65 -12.00
N GLY A 49 22.00 -9.82 -12.52
CA GLY A 49 23.08 -10.67 -12.03
C GLY A 49 22.89 -11.08 -10.56
N LYS A 50 23.64 -10.50 -9.64
CA LYS A 50 23.52 -10.74 -8.20
C LYS A 50 22.77 -9.62 -7.46
N GLU A 51 22.48 -8.53 -8.14
CA GLU A 51 21.76 -7.39 -7.56
C GLU A 51 20.27 -7.63 -7.65
N VAL A 52 19.55 -7.40 -6.55
CA VAL A 52 18.09 -7.53 -6.44
C VAL A 52 17.50 -6.19 -6.02
N TYR A 53 16.48 -5.76 -6.73
CA TYR A 53 15.75 -4.54 -6.45
C TYR A 53 14.26 -4.84 -6.33
N TYR A 54 13.58 -4.06 -5.49
CA TYR A 54 12.13 -4.13 -5.33
C TYR A 54 11.52 -2.78 -5.66
N ALA A 55 10.40 -2.78 -6.38
CA ALA A 55 9.64 -1.60 -6.72
C ALA A 55 8.18 -1.75 -6.28
N LEU A 56 7.62 -0.68 -5.69
CA LEU A 56 6.23 -0.66 -5.22
C LEU A 56 5.25 -0.60 -6.38
N ASP A 57 5.61 0.13 -7.45
CA ASP A 57 4.74 0.46 -8.57
C ASP A 57 5.52 0.52 -9.90
N GLU A 58 4.81 0.83 -10.97
CA GLU A 58 5.37 1.02 -12.32
C GLU A 58 6.39 2.16 -12.37
N SER A 59 6.15 3.26 -11.65
CA SER A 59 7.02 4.43 -11.64
C SER A 59 8.38 4.10 -11.02
N GLU A 60 8.39 3.44 -9.85
CA GLU A 60 9.64 2.97 -9.22
C GLU A 60 10.35 1.93 -10.09
N LYS A 61 9.59 0.99 -10.71
CA LYS A 61 10.16 0.02 -11.65
C LYS A 61 10.89 0.72 -12.79
N ALA A 62 10.23 1.69 -13.45
CA ALA A 62 10.82 2.44 -14.54
C ALA A 62 12.07 3.23 -14.08
N ALA A 63 12.03 3.82 -12.90
CA ALA A 63 13.18 4.53 -12.33
C ALA A 63 14.37 3.59 -12.06
N ILE A 64 14.10 2.38 -11.53
CA ILE A 64 15.15 1.38 -11.31
C ILE A 64 15.73 0.91 -12.66
N LEU A 65 14.90 0.57 -13.64
CA LEU A 65 15.37 0.12 -14.94
C LEU A 65 16.25 1.17 -15.63
N ARG A 66 15.88 2.46 -15.56
CA ARG A 66 16.73 3.55 -16.05
C ARG A 66 18.10 3.63 -15.37
N LYS A 67 18.15 3.40 -14.05
CA LYS A 67 19.43 3.35 -13.31
C LYS A 67 20.31 2.16 -13.68
N LEU A 68 19.69 1.11 -14.21
CA LEU A 68 20.39 -0.11 -14.66
C LEU A 68 20.86 -0.04 -16.12
N GLU A 69 20.38 0.96 -16.87
CA GLU A 69 20.84 1.21 -18.25
C GLU A 69 22.38 1.39 -18.27
N GLY A 70 23.04 0.67 -19.19
CA GLY A 70 24.49 0.67 -19.31
C GLY A 70 25.24 -0.28 -18.38
N LYS A 71 24.58 -0.91 -17.38
CA LYS A 71 25.17 -2.02 -16.62
C LYS A 71 25.21 -3.30 -17.46
N ARG A 72 26.22 -4.14 -17.21
CA ARG A 72 26.37 -5.42 -17.90
C ARG A 72 25.26 -6.41 -17.49
N GLY A 73 24.52 -6.92 -18.45
CA GLY A 73 23.47 -7.92 -18.27
C GLY A 73 22.09 -7.39 -18.68
N THR A 74 21.12 -8.29 -18.70
CA THR A 74 19.71 -7.96 -18.97
C THR A 74 18.92 -8.07 -17.67
N PRO A 75 18.21 -7.01 -17.22
CA PRO A 75 17.36 -7.10 -16.05
C PRO A 75 16.23 -8.10 -16.26
N ASN A 76 16.01 -8.98 -15.28
CA ASN A 76 14.84 -9.86 -15.24
C ASN A 76 13.81 -9.23 -14.29
N VAL A 77 12.60 -9.00 -14.79
CA VAL A 77 11.51 -8.38 -14.02
C VAL A 77 10.44 -9.41 -13.70
N GLN A 78 10.17 -9.63 -12.42
CA GLN A 78 9.09 -10.46 -11.92
C GLN A 78 8.02 -9.55 -11.31
N ARG A 79 6.74 -9.78 -11.65
CA ARG A 79 5.60 -9.14 -11.00
C ARG A 79 5.03 -10.09 -9.96
N PHE A 80 4.75 -9.56 -8.76
CA PHE A 80 3.98 -10.26 -7.73
C PHE A 80 2.51 -9.86 -7.82
N LYS A 81 1.61 -10.83 -7.86
CA LYS A 81 0.15 -10.59 -7.82
C LYS A 81 -0.37 -10.54 -6.39
N GLY A 82 0.35 -11.16 -5.45
CA GLY A 82 0.02 -11.18 -4.04
C GLY A 82 1.15 -11.73 -3.20
N LEU A 83 1.02 -11.62 -1.87
CA LEU A 83 2.02 -12.06 -0.90
C LEU A 83 2.31 -13.57 -0.98
N GLY A 84 1.32 -14.36 -1.40
CA GLY A 84 1.44 -15.81 -1.57
C GLY A 84 2.40 -16.24 -2.68
N GLU A 85 2.77 -15.34 -3.60
CA GLU A 85 3.76 -15.60 -4.66
C GLU A 85 5.19 -15.33 -4.19
N MET A 86 5.37 -14.73 -3.02
CA MET A 86 6.68 -14.46 -2.45
C MET A 86 7.21 -15.68 -1.69
N SER A 87 8.49 -16.00 -1.87
CA SER A 87 9.15 -16.95 -0.97
C SER A 87 9.23 -16.36 0.44
N PRO A 88 9.40 -17.18 1.49
CA PRO A 88 9.56 -16.68 2.87
C PRO A 88 10.67 -15.65 3.03
N LEU A 89 11.77 -15.80 2.28
CA LEU A 89 12.87 -14.85 2.29
C LEU A 89 12.48 -13.50 1.66
N GLN A 90 11.81 -13.53 0.52
CA GLN A 90 11.31 -12.32 -0.15
C GLN A 90 10.30 -11.58 0.73
N LEU A 91 9.36 -12.30 1.34
CA LEU A 91 8.38 -11.71 2.24
C LEU A 91 9.06 -11.07 3.46
N ARG A 92 10.05 -11.76 4.04
CA ARG A 92 10.84 -11.21 5.15
C ARG A 92 11.56 -9.92 4.75
N GLU A 93 12.28 -9.93 3.62
CA GLU A 93 13.07 -8.79 3.15
C GLU A 93 12.20 -7.57 2.83
N THR A 94 11.02 -7.78 2.26
CA THR A 94 10.17 -6.69 1.76
C THR A 94 9.21 -6.13 2.80
N THR A 95 8.80 -6.93 3.81
CA THR A 95 7.73 -6.56 4.74
C THR A 95 8.08 -6.65 6.22
N MET A 96 9.07 -7.49 6.59
CA MET A 96 9.36 -7.81 7.99
C MET A 96 10.71 -7.25 8.48
N ALA A 97 11.77 -7.35 7.67
CA ALA A 97 13.09 -6.91 8.07
C ALA A 97 13.14 -5.40 8.26
N VAL A 98 13.64 -4.95 9.40
CA VAL A 98 13.63 -3.54 9.82
C VAL A 98 14.38 -2.64 8.83
N GLU A 99 15.45 -3.18 8.25
CA GLU A 99 16.36 -2.45 7.36
C GLU A 99 15.80 -2.23 5.96
N THR A 100 14.84 -3.07 5.53
CA THR A 100 14.41 -3.12 4.13
C THR A 100 12.89 -2.98 3.94
N ARG A 101 12.12 -3.22 5.00
CA ARG A 101 10.66 -3.06 4.93
C ARG A 101 10.25 -1.62 4.72
N ARG A 102 9.14 -1.45 4.03
CA ARG A 102 8.49 -0.14 3.88
C ARG A 102 7.18 -0.15 4.65
N LEU A 103 7.05 0.77 5.60
CA LEU A 103 5.87 0.93 6.43
C LEU A 103 5.37 2.37 6.34
N VAL A 104 4.06 2.51 6.21
CA VAL A 104 3.36 3.79 6.39
C VAL A 104 2.71 3.78 7.75
N GLN A 105 3.02 4.76 8.60
CA GLN A 105 2.39 4.91 9.89
C GLN A 105 0.98 5.46 9.72
N LEU A 106 0.01 4.81 10.36
CA LEU A 106 -1.35 5.34 10.41
C LEU A 106 -1.37 6.50 11.41
N THR A 107 -1.76 7.66 10.91
CA THR A 107 -1.93 8.89 11.70
C THR A 107 -3.34 9.42 11.52
N ARG A 108 -3.77 10.25 12.43
CA ARG A 108 -4.99 11.05 12.32
C ARG A 108 -4.73 12.43 12.89
N GLU A 109 -5.38 13.44 12.35
CA GLU A 109 -5.37 14.79 12.88
C GLU A 109 -6.77 15.15 13.40
N GLU A 110 -6.86 15.84 14.52
CA GLU A 110 -8.15 16.29 15.02
C GLU A 110 -8.76 17.33 14.05
N GLY A 111 -10.02 17.10 13.67
CA GLY A 111 -10.76 18.03 12.82
C GLY A 111 -10.47 17.95 11.33
N ASP A 112 -9.70 16.97 10.85
CA ASP A 112 -9.37 16.77 9.43
C ASP A 112 -10.51 16.17 8.58
N GLY A 113 -11.66 15.87 9.20
CA GLY A 113 -12.80 15.24 8.53
C GLY A 113 -12.65 13.74 8.26
N THR A 114 -11.56 13.12 8.73
CA THR A 114 -11.27 11.68 8.49
C THR A 114 -12.45 10.80 8.92
N MET A 115 -13.04 11.03 10.11
CA MET A 115 -14.14 10.21 10.62
C MET A 115 -15.40 10.33 9.76
N GLU A 116 -15.72 11.54 9.28
CA GLU A 116 -16.86 11.78 8.41
C GLU A 116 -16.65 11.13 7.03
N MET A 117 -15.46 11.30 6.46
CA MET A 117 -15.09 10.67 5.20
C MET A 117 -15.14 9.14 5.29
N MET A 118 -14.61 8.55 6.36
CA MET A 118 -14.68 7.11 6.58
C MET A 118 -16.12 6.61 6.74
N ASP A 119 -16.97 7.36 7.45
CA ASP A 119 -18.38 7.02 7.57
C ASP A 119 -19.07 7.09 6.20
N MET A 120 -18.84 8.15 5.43
CA MET A 120 -19.38 8.30 4.08
C MET A 120 -18.94 7.14 3.18
N LEU A 121 -17.66 6.77 3.19
CA LEU A 121 -17.10 5.71 2.33
C LEU A 121 -17.55 4.30 2.74
N LEU A 122 -17.69 4.02 4.03
CA LEU A 122 -17.84 2.65 4.53
C LEU A 122 -19.25 2.33 5.07
N ALA A 123 -20.04 3.32 5.49
CA ALA A 123 -21.35 3.06 6.06
C ALA A 123 -22.35 2.60 4.99
N LYS A 124 -23.02 1.45 5.26
CA LYS A 124 -24.01 0.86 4.34
C LYS A 124 -25.11 1.85 3.95
N LYS A 125 -25.56 2.67 4.90
CA LYS A 125 -26.67 3.63 4.71
C LYS A 125 -26.31 4.83 3.82
N ARG A 126 -25.02 5.08 3.55
CA ARG A 126 -24.55 6.24 2.80
C ARG A 126 -24.19 5.93 1.33
N ALA A 127 -24.85 4.95 0.73
CA ALA A 127 -24.60 4.59 -0.66
C ALA A 127 -24.94 5.72 -1.66
N SER A 128 -26.00 6.50 -1.38
CA SER A 128 -26.37 7.69 -2.17
C SER A 128 -25.31 8.78 -2.10
N ASP A 129 -24.75 9.02 -0.90
CA ASP A 129 -23.73 10.04 -0.69
C ASP A 129 -22.45 9.70 -1.45
N ARG A 130 -22.04 8.41 -1.41
CA ARG A 130 -20.90 7.92 -2.22
C ARG A 130 -21.11 8.10 -3.71
N LYS A 131 -22.34 7.83 -4.19
CA LYS A 131 -22.66 8.03 -5.60
C LYS A 131 -22.50 9.49 -5.99
N SER A 132 -23.10 10.43 -5.23
CA SER A 132 -22.96 11.87 -5.51
C SER A 132 -21.50 12.31 -5.43
N TRP A 133 -20.75 11.84 -4.43
CA TRP A 133 -19.33 12.16 -4.30
C TRP A 133 -18.51 11.67 -5.50
N LEU A 134 -18.79 10.47 -6.02
CA LEU A 134 -18.14 9.95 -7.23
C LEU A 134 -18.56 10.71 -8.50
N GLU A 135 -19.80 11.18 -8.59
CA GLU A 135 -20.27 12.01 -9.71
C GLU A 135 -19.56 13.38 -9.72
N ASP A 136 -19.30 13.94 -8.52
CA ASP A 136 -18.66 15.26 -8.38
C ASP A 136 -17.14 15.20 -8.53
N TYR A 137 -16.49 14.14 -8.06
CA TYR A 137 -15.03 14.07 -7.90
C TYR A 137 -14.36 12.89 -8.61
N GLY A 138 -15.11 11.95 -9.16
CA GLY A 138 -14.55 10.72 -9.73
C GLY A 138 -13.63 10.94 -10.94
N ASN A 139 -13.84 12.03 -11.68
CA ASN A 139 -12.98 12.43 -12.80
C ASN A 139 -11.62 13.02 -12.38
N LEU A 140 -11.42 13.26 -11.08
CA LEU A 140 -10.14 13.70 -10.51
C LEU A 140 -9.25 12.51 -10.08
N ALA A 141 -9.77 11.27 -10.15
CA ALA A 141 -9.00 10.09 -9.82
C ALA A 141 -7.98 9.78 -10.93
N ASP A 142 -6.70 9.70 -10.57
CA ASP A 142 -5.69 9.09 -11.43
C ASP A 142 -5.93 7.58 -11.49
N ILE A 143 -6.51 7.12 -12.58
CA ILE A 143 -6.71 5.69 -12.84
C ILE A 143 -5.54 5.24 -13.72
N GLU A 144 -4.59 4.51 -13.12
CA GLU A 144 -3.63 3.72 -13.89
C GLU A 144 -4.39 2.56 -14.55
N VAL A 145 -4.50 2.61 -15.89
CA VAL A 145 -5.13 1.58 -16.73
C VAL A 145 -4.10 0.53 -17.12
#